data_450cb49dcb82f131af98b39d0b4d517f
#
_entry.id   450cb49dcb82f131af98b39d0b4d517f
#
_cell.length_a   1.000
_cell.length_b   1.000
_cell.length_c   1.000
_cell.angle_alpha   90.00
_cell.angle_beta   90.00
_cell.angle_gamma   90.00
#
_symmetry.space_group_name_H-M   'P 1'
#
loop_
_entity.id
_entity.type
_entity.pdbx_description
1 polymer ?
#
loop_
_entity_poly.entity_id
_entity_poly.type
_entity_poly.pdbx_seq_one_letter_code
_entity_poly.pdbx_strand_id
1 'polypeptide(L)'
;SGLKAVCKYWQTVRAELDAIDQNAFLDWPEKSIYTGDWSVFPFYRFGEKVASTCATCPRTAALIEGIPGMVTAGFSRMSPGTHIQPHSGYTDQVLRFHLGLSGGAECGLRVGDETRGWHPGSAFVFDDTQEHEAWNRGADDRVVLLLDFKRSANTHIAFPDHLRGVGENL
;
A
#
# COMPACT_ATOMS: atom_id res chain seq x y z
N SER A 1 -15.99 -10.94 4.41
CA SER A 1 -15.16 -9.88 5.02
C SER A 1 -14.83 -8.80 4.00
N GLY A 2 -14.47 -7.61 4.47
CA GLY A 2 -14.11 -6.48 3.61
C GLY A 2 -12.97 -6.79 2.65
N LEU A 3 -11.96 -7.54 3.07
CA LEU A 3 -10.84 -7.95 2.20
C LEU A 3 -11.30 -8.84 1.04
N LYS A 4 -12.26 -9.74 1.27
CA LYS A 4 -12.84 -10.56 0.19
C LYS A 4 -13.56 -9.69 -0.84
N ALA A 5 -14.26 -8.66 -0.40
CA ALA A 5 -14.94 -7.73 -1.30
C ALA A 5 -13.94 -6.96 -2.18
N VAL A 6 -12.86 -6.48 -1.58
CA VAL A 6 -11.76 -5.80 -2.31
C VAL A 6 -11.19 -6.72 -3.39
N CYS A 7 -10.89 -7.97 -3.05
CA CYS A 7 -10.38 -8.95 -4.02
C CYS A 7 -11.41 -9.24 -5.13
N LYS A 8 -12.68 -9.41 -4.78
CA LYS A 8 -13.75 -9.69 -5.74
C LYS A 8 -13.93 -8.57 -6.77
N TYR A 9 -13.80 -7.32 -6.34
CA TYR A 9 -14.00 -6.14 -7.17
C TYR A 9 -12.69 -5.48 -7.62
N TRP A 10 -11.61 -6.24 -7.70
CA TRP A 10 -10.29 -5.71 -8.03
C TRP A 10 -10.25 -4.99 -9.39
N GLN A 11 -11.05 -5.43 -10.36
CA GLN A 11 -11.12 -4.79 -11.67
C GLN A 11 -11.77 -3.40 -11.60
N THR A 12 -12.72 -3.21 -10.70
CA THR A 12 -13.29 -1.88 -10.41
C THR A 12 -12.24 -0.96 -9.79
N VAL A 13 -11.45 -1.47 -8.86
CA VAL A 13 -10.33 -0.75 -8.25
C VAL A 13 -9.30 -0.38 -9.32
N ARG A 14 -8.94 -1.33 -10.19
CA ARG A 14 -8.02 -1.11 -11.31
C ARG A 14 -8.54 -0.04 -12.27
N ALA A 15 -9.82 -0.05 -12.59
CA ALA A 15 -10.42 0.95 -13.48
C ALA A 15 -10.30 2.37 -12.90
N GLU A 16 -10.52 2.53 -11.60
CA GLU A 16 -10.33 3.82 -10.93
C GLU A 16 -8.86 4.25 -10.91
N LEU A 17 -7.93 3.33 -10.68
CA LEU A 17 -6.49 3.59 -10.79
C LEU A 17 -6.13 4.11 -12.19
N ASP A 18 -6.67 3.49 -13.24
CA ASP A 18 -6.37 3.87 -14.63
C ASP A 18 -6.93 5.25 -14.99
N ALA A 19 -7.96 5.72 -14.29
CA ALA A 19 -8.64 6.98 -14.55
C ALA A 19 -8.04 8.18 -13.80
N ILE A 20 -7.21 7.99 -12.78
CA ILE A 20 -6.60 9.10 -12.04
C ILE A 20 -5.43 9.70 -12.80
N ASP A 21 -5.11 10.97 -12.47
CA ASP A 21 -3.89 11.61 -12.94
C ASP A 21 -2.66 10.90 -12.34
N GLN A 22 -1.81 10.33 -13.19
CA GLN A 22 -0.63 9.60 -12.76
C GLN A 22 0.41 10.52 -12.09
N ASN A 23 0.32 11.84 -12.28
CA ASN A 23 1.15 12.82 -11.59
C ASN A 23 0.62 13.16 -10.18
N ALA A 24 -0.54 12.66 -9.80
CA ALA A 24 -1.09 12.84 -8.46
C ALA A 24 -0.47 11.91 -7.40
N PHE A 25 0.38 10.97 -7.80
CA PHE A 25 1.17 10.16 -6.87
C PHE A 25 2.23 11.03 -6.20
N LEU A 26 2.45 10.77 -4.92
CA LEU A 26 3.39 11.49 -4.07
C LEU A 26 4.52 10.54 -3.65
N ASP A 27 5.73 11.05 -3.52
CA ASP A 27 6.86 10.24 -3.05
C ASP A 27 6.53 9.57 -1.72
N TRP A 28 6.85 8.28 -1.61
CA TRP A 28 6.82 7.62 -0.31
C TRP A 28 7.78 8.34 0.65
N PRO A 29 7.31 8.68 1.85
CA PRO A 29 8.03 9.65 2.69
C PRO A 29 9.34 9.15 3.28
N GLU A 30 9.47 7.86 3.55
CA GLU A 30 10.67 7.26 4.16
C GLU A 30 11.78 7.05 3.13
N LYS A 31 12.33 8.15 2.60
CA LYS A 31 13.31 8.12 1.50
C LYS A 31 14.62 7.42 1.85
N SER A 32 14.92 7.26 3.13
CA SER A 32 16.12 6.56 3.58
C SER A 32 16.09 5.04 3.36
N ILE A 33 14.91 4.45 3.15
CA ILE A 33 14.77 2.99 3.00
C ILE A 33 14.68 2.52 1.55
N TYR A 34 14.70 3.42 0.57
CA TYR A 34 14.62 3.00 -0.82
C TYR A 34 15.49 3.85 -1.75
N THR A 35 15.85 3.24 -2.88
CA THR A 35 16.43 3.90 -4.04
C THR A 35 15.47 3.75 -5.22
N GLY A 36 15.54 4.66 -6.16
CA GLY A 36 14.61 4.69 -7.28
C GLY A 36 13.38 5.54 -6.96
N ASP A 37 12.21 5.09 -7.39
CA ASP A 37 10.99 5.86 -7.31
C ASP A 37 9.84 5.01 -6.75
N TRP A 38 9.50 5.28 -5.51
CA TRP A 38 8.37 4.68 -4.80
C TRP A 38 7.40 5.78 -4.40
N SER A 39 6.16 5.67 -4.87
CA SER A 39 5.15 6.71 -4.71
C SER A 39 3.81 6.13 -4.29
N VAL A 40 2.95 6.97 -3.74
CA VAL A 40 1.65 6.59 -3.19
C VAL A 40 0.55 7.57 -3.59
N PHE A 41 -0.62 7.04 -3.87
CA PHE A 41 -1.88 7.80 -3.96
C PHE A 41 -2.71 7.42 -2.74
N PRO A 42 -2.73 8.25 -1.67
CA PRO A 42 -3.23 7.84 -0.37
C PRO A 42 -4.74 7.99 -0.24
N PHE A 43 -5.42 7.01 0.37
CA PHE A 43 -6.83 7.07 0.78
C PHE A 43 -6.99 7.24 2.29
N TYR A 44 -6.08 6.66 3.09
CA TYR A 44 -6.01 6.78 4.55
C TYR A 44 -4.58 6.96 4.99
N ARG A 45 -4.37 7.79 6.02
CA ARG A 45 -3.08 8.01 6.69
C ARG A 45 -3.32 8.04 8.19
N PHE A 46 -2.59 7.24 8.94
CA PHE A 46 -2.68 7.20 10.40
C PHE A 46 -4.13 7.11 10.91
N GLY A 47 -4.95 6.30 10.24
CA GLY A 47 -6.35 6.10 10.58
C GLY A 47 -7.31 7.18 10.08
N GLU A 48 -6.82 8.22 9.43
CA GLU A 48 -7.63 9.33 8.91
C GLU A 48 -7.86 9.23 7.40
N LYS A 49 -9.11 9.39 7.01
CA LYS A 49 -9.53 9.39 5.60
C LYS A 49 -9.02 10.64 4.88
N VAL A 50 -8.46 10.46 3.69
CA VAL A 50 -8.11 11.56 2.79
C VAL A 50 -9.31 11.84 1.87
N ALA A 51 -10.08 12.88 2.19
CA ALA A 51 -11.36 13.13 1.53
C ALA A 51 -11.23 13.36 0.02
N SER A 52 -10.20 14.09 -0.42
CA SER A 52 -10.01 14.45 -1.83
C SER A 52 -9.77 13.23 -2.72
N THR A 53 -8.87 12.34 -2.31
CA THR A 53 -8.54 11.13 -3.08
C THR A 53 -9.66 10.10 -3.04
N CYS A 54 -10.33 9.96 -1.90
CA CYS A 54 -11.51 9.12 -1.78
C CYS A 54 -12.67 9.59 -2.67
N ALA A 55 -12.83 10.90 -2.84
CA ALA A 55 -13.81 11.45 -3.78
C ALA A 55 -13.44 11.16 -5.24
N THR A 56 -12.15 11.12 -5.56
CA THR A 56 -11.65 10.79 -6.90
C THR A 56 -11.85 9.31 -7.24
N CYS A 57 -11.72 8.42 -6.26
CA CYS A 57 -11.89 6.97 -6.41
C CYS A 57 -13.00 6.45 -5.46
N PRO A 58 -14.27 6.81 -5.71
CA PRO A 58 -15.33 6.57 -4.73
C PRO A 58 -15.65 5.09 -4.50
N ARG A 59 -15.49 4.24 -5.51
CA ARG A 59 -15.74 2.79 -5.40
C ARG A 59 -14.64 2.11 -4.61
N THR A 60 -13.39 2.46 -4.86
CA THR A 60 -12.24 1.98 -4.07
C THR A 60 -12.38 2.43 -2.62
N ALA A 61 -12.70 3.70 -2.39
CA ALA A 61 -12.92 4.24 -1.05
C ALA A 61 -14.04 3.50 -0.30
N ALA A 62 -15.16 3.20 -0.96
CA ALA A 62 -16.25 2.46 -0.35
C ALA A 62 -15.84 1.03 0.06
N LEU A 63 -15.04 0.36 -0.77
CA LEU A 63 -14.50 -0.97 -0.45
C LEU A 63 -13.57 -0.92 0.76
N ILE A 64 -12.69 0.08 0.83
CA ILE A 64 -11.76 0.28 1.94
C ILE A 64 -12.51 0.57 3.25
N GLU A 65 -13.55 1.39 3.20
CA GLU A 65 -14.39 1.70 4.37
C GLU A 65 -15.06 0.46 4.97
N GLY A 66 -15.28 -0.57 4.18
CA GLY A 66 -15.81 -1.86 4.64
C GLY A 66 -14.82 -2.71 5.45
N ILE A 67 -13.59 -2.25 5.64
CA ILE A 67 -12.55 -2.95 6.39
C ILE A 67 -12.32 -2.24 7.73
N PRO A 68 -12.69 -2.90 8.87
CA PRO A 68 -12.49 -2.28 10.18
C PRO A 68 -11.01 -2.04 10.49
N GLY A 69 -10.73 -0.94 11.22
CA GLY A 69 -9.40 -0.66 11.74
C GLY A 69 -8.39 -0.19 10.69
N MET A 70 -8.84 0.43 9.62
CA MET A 70 -7.95 0.95 8.58
C MET A 70 -7.00 2.00 9.14
N VAL A 71 -5.71 1.84 8.87
CA VAL A 71 -4.64 2.76 9.30
C VAL A 71 -4.04 3.46 8.09
N THR A 72 -3.54 2.70 7.13
CA THR A 72 -2.95 3.20 5.89
C THR A 72 -3.63 2.53 4.71
N ALA A 73 -3.99 3.29 3.72
CA ALA A 73 -4.51 2.75 2.46
C ALA A 73 -4.08 3.64 1.31
N GLY A 74 -3.68 3.03 0.21
CA GLY A 74 -3.31 3.77 -0.99
C GLY A 74 -2.92 2.88 -2.14
N PHE A 75 -2.88 3.45 -3.33
CA PHE A 75 -2.17 2.83 -4.43
C PHE A 75 -0.67 3.05 -4.19
N SER A 76 0.10 1.98 -4.20
CA SER A 76 1.55 2.01 -4.05
C SER A 76 2.20 1.64 -5.38
N ARG A 77 2.96 2.56 -5.94
CA ARG A 77 3.63 2.42 -7.23
C ARG A 77 5.13 2.36 -7.05
N MET A 78 5.73 1.36 -7.63
CA MET A 78 7.18 1.15 -7.63
C MET A 78 7.67 1.09 -9.09
N SER A 79 8.43 2.09 -9.49
CA SER A 79 8.95 2.21 -10.87
C SER A 79 10.10 1.24 -11.14
N PRO A 80 10.40 0.92 -12.41
CA PRO A 80 11.56 0.09 -12.77
C PRO A 80 12.85 0.59 -12.12
N GLY A 81 13.67 -0.32 -11.60
CA GLY A 81 14.92 -0.02 -10.92
C GLY A 81 14.79 0.36 -9.45
N THR A 82 13.59 0.40 -8.91
CA THR A 82 13.37 0.70 -7.48
C THR A 82 13.73 -0.48 -6.61
N HIS A 83 14.43 -0.20 -5.51
CA HIS A 83 14.73 -1.16 -4.47
C HIS A 83 14.39 -0.58 -3.09
N ILE A 84 13.48 -1.23 -2.40
CA ILE A 84 13.16 -0.94 -1.00
C ILE A 84 14.05 -1.83 -0.16
N GLN A 85 14.93 -1.21 0.63
CA GLN A 85 15.96 -1.91 1.42
C GLN A 85 15.33 -2.75 2.52
N PRO A 86 16.02 -3.80 2.99
CA PRO A 86 15.55 -4.56 4.14
C PRO A 86 15.27 -3.66 5.34
N HIS A 87 14.07 -3.72 5.85
CA HIS A 87 13.60 -2.93 7.00
C HIS A 87 12.44 -3.63 7.68
N SER A 88 12.05 -3.12 8.85
CA SER A 88 10.91 -3.60 9.63
C SER A 88 9.98 -2.45 9.96
N GLY A 89 8.68 -2.72 9.99
CA GLY A 89 7.68 -1.74 10.39
C GLY A 89 7.75 -1.40 11.88
N TYR A 90 7.13 -0.28 12.26
CA TYR A 90 7.21 0.29 13.62
C TYR A 90 6.26 -0.37 14.63
N THR A 91 5.30 -1.19 14.19
CA THR A 91 4.30 -1.79 15.08
C THR A 91 3.86 -3.18 14.61
N ASP A 92 3.65 -4.08 15.55
CA ASP A 92 3.07 -5.41 15.33
C ASP A 92 1.53 -5.42 15.41
N GLN A 93 0.91 -4.27 15.63
CA GLN A 93 -0.54 -4.13 15.81
C GLN A 93 -1.32 -4.08 14.49
N VAL A 94 -0.63 -4.00 13.36
CA VAL A 94 -1.23 -4.02 12.03
C VAL A 94 -0.77 -5.23 11.23
N LEU A 95 -1.60 -5.60 10.25
CA LEU A 95 -1.21 -6.46 9.14
C LEU A 95 -1.23 -5.65 7.86
N ARG A 96 -0.33 -5.96 6.95
CA ARG A 96 -0.25 -5.34 5.63
C ARG A 96 -0.80 -6.26 4.56
N PHE A 97 -1.71 -5.72 3.76
CA PHE A 97 -2.33 -6.39 2.63
C PHE A 97 -1.89 -5.74 1.33
N HIS A 98 -1.52 -6.55 0.35
CA HIS A 98 -1.27 -6.09 -1.01
C HIS A 98 -2.19 -6.82 -1.99
N LEU A 99 -2.86 -6.05 -2.84
CA LEU A 99 -3.60 -6.55 -4.00
C LEU A 99 -2.90 -6.05 -5.26
N GLY A 100 -2.41 -6.95 -6.10
CA GLY A 100 -1.82 -6.59 -7.38
C GLY A 100 -2.86 -5.97 -8.32
N LEU A 101 -2.54 -4.83 -8.91
CA LEU A 101 -3.42 -4.13 -9.86
C LEU A 101 -2.78 -4.01 -11.24
N SER A 102 -1.48 -3.70 -11.31
CA SER A 102 -0.78 -3.46 -12.57
C SER A 102 0.69 -3.83 -12.45
N GLY A 103 1.26 -4.38 -13.52
CA GLY A 103 2.67 -4.76 -13.54
C GLY A 103 2.97 -5.97 -12.65
N GLY A 104 4.19 -6.03 -12.15
CA GLY A 104 4.65 -7.08 -11.24
C GLY A 104 5.64 -8.07 -11.87
N ALA A 105 5.79 -8.08 -13.18
CA ALA A 105 6.79 -8.90 -13.84
C ALA A 105 8.20 -8.51 -13.34
N GLU A 106 8.99 -9.50 -12.96
CA GLU A 106 10.34 -9.33 -12.41
C GLU A 106 10.41 -8.43 -11.16
N CYS A 107 9.30 -8.34 -10.43
CA CYS A 107 9.21 -7.72 -9.14
C CYS A 107 9.11 -8.77 -8.04
N GLY A 108 9.61 -8.45 -6.85
CA GLY A 108 9.54 -9.36 -5.72
C GLY A 108 9.46 -8.65 -4.39
N LEU A 109 8.87 -9.34 -3.43
CA LEU A 109 8.83 -9.01 -2.01
C LEU A 109 9.38 -10.20 -1.24
N ARG A 110 10.43 -9.96 -0.46
CA ARG A 110 10.95 -10.92 0.52
C ARG A 110 10.48 -10.51 1.90
N VAL A 111 9.88 -11.45 2.62
CA VAL A 111 9.51 -11.29 4.03
C VAL A 111 10.15 -12.45 4.80
N GLY A 112 11.10 -12.17 5.68
CA GLY A 112 11.92 -13.21 6.28
C GLY A 112 12.62 -14.01 5.20
N ASP A 113 12.38 -15.31 5.15
CA ASP A 113 12.98 -16.24 4.16
C ASP A 113 12.07 -16.51 2.95
N GLU A 114 10.85 -15.92 2.91
CA GLU A 114 9.88 -16.15 1.85
C GLU A 114 9.88 -14.99 0.86
N THR A 115 9.93 -15.33 -0.44
CA THR A 115 9.83 -14.36 -1.53
C THR A 115 8.58 -14.62 -2.34
N ARG A 116 7.81 -13.57 -2.61
CA ARG A 116 6.61 -13.60 -3.46
C ARG A 116 6.65 -12.51 -4.51
N GLY A 117 6.00 -12.77 -5.65
CA GLY A 117 5.71 -11.77 -6.66
C GLY A 117 4.30 -11.21 -6.52
N TRP A 118 4.00 -10.18 -7.31
CA TRP A 118 2.65 -9.62 -7.43
C TRP A 118 2.08 -9.93 -8.82
N HIS A 119 0.80 -10.23 -8.86
CA HIS A 119 0.05 -10.45 -10.09
C HIS A 119 -1.27 -9.69 -10.02
N PRO A 120 -1.76 -9.09 -11.12
CA PRO A 120 -3.06 -8.44 -11.15
C PRO A 120 -4.18 -9.38 -10.68
N GLY A 121 -4.97 -8.92 -9.71
CA GLY A 121 -6.07 -9.68 -9.12
C GLY A 121 -5.68 -10.64 -8.00
N SER A 122 -4.39 -10.84 -7.74
CA SER A 122 -3.91 -11.69 -6.63
C SER A 122 -3.53 -10.86 -5.43
N ALA A 123 -3.83 -11.37 -4.24
CA ALA A 123 -3.58 -10.67 -2.99
C ALA A 123 -2.91 -11.57 -1.96
N PHE A 124 -2.19 -10.94 -1.04
CA PHE A 124 -1.64 -11.61 0.13
C PHE A 124 -1.54 -10.62 1.32
N VAL A 125 -1.39 -11.19 2.50
CA VAL A 125 -1.23 -10.45 3.76
C VAL A 125 0.10 -10.86 4.39
N PHE A 126 0.81 -9.92 4.97
CA PHE A 126 2.04 -10.19 5.69
C PHE A 126 2.18 -9.29 6.91
N ASP A 127 3.04 -9.73 7.84
CA ASP A 127 3.42 -8.95 9.01
C ASP A 127 4.66 -8.13 8.67
N ASP A 128 4.52 -6.82 8.56
CA ASP A 128 5.60 -5.92 8.15
C ASP A 128 6.63 -5.67 9.26
N THR A 129 6.41 -6.17 10.49
CA THR A 129 7.45 -6.17 11.52
C THR A 129 8.54 -7.19 11.27
N GLN A 130 8.26 -8.22 10.47
CA GLN A 130 9.30 -9.09 9.95
C GLN A 130 10.14 -8.32 8.94
N GLU A 131 11.46 -8.53 8.95
CA GLU A 131 12.34 -7.90 7.97
C GLU A 131 11.86 -8.23 6.56
N HIS A 132 11.66 -7.19 5.76
CA HIS A 132 11.23 -7.34 4.38
C HIS A 132 11.92 -6.32 3.48
N GLU A 133 12.01 -6.68 2.21
CA GLU A 133 12.54 -5.85 1.14
C GLU A 133 11.75 -6.08 -0.15
N ALA A 134 11.79 -5.13 -1.04
CA ALA A 134 11.07 -5.22 -2.32
C ALA A 134 11.88 -4.61 -3.45
N TRP A 135 11.65 -5.09 -4.66
CA TRP A 135 12.34 -4.62 -5.85
C TRP A 135 11.46 -4.69 -7.09
N ASN A 136 11.77 -3.82 -8.03
CA ASN A 136 11.23 -3.88 -9.38
C ASN A 136 12.40 -3.92 -10.37
N ARG A 137 12.66 -5.09 -10.94
CA ARG A 137 13.69 -5.32 -11.97
C ARG A 137 13.09 -5.46 -13.36
N GLY A 138 11.79 -5.22 -13.49
CA GLY A 138 11.06 -5.28 -14.74
C GLY A 138 11.12 -3.97 -15.53
N ALA A 139 10.34 -3.93 -16.60
CA ALA A 139 10.26 -2.78 -17.51
C ALA A 139 9.08 -1.85 -17.21
N ASP A 140 8.12 -2.28 -16.39
CA ASP A 140 6.89 -1.55 -16.11
C ASP A 140 6.76 -1.20 -14.63
N ASP A 141 5.95 -0.18 -14.34
CA ASP A 141 5.57 0.14 -12.96
C ASP A 141 4.79 -1.02 -12.35
N ARG A 142 5.09 -1.33 -11.08
CA ARG A 142 4.26 -2.21 -10.27
C ARG A 142 3.33 -1.35 -9.41
N VAL A 143 2.03 -1.54 -9.54
CA VAL A 143 1.03 -0.88 -8.70
C VAL A 143 0.22 -1.92 -7.94
N VAL A 144 0.10 -1.73 -6.64
CA VAL A 144 -0.73 -2.51 -5.74
C VAL A 144 -1.67 -1.60 -4.96
N LEU A 145 -2.81 -2.13 -4.52
CA LEU A 145 -3.54 -1.54 -3.42
C LEU A 145 -2.90 -2.03 -2.12
N LEU A 146 -2.33 -1.10 -1.36
CA LEU A 146 -1.68 -1.35 -0.07
C LEU A 146 -2.64 -0.94 1.04
N LEU A 147 -2.90 -1.85 1.96
CA LEU A 147 -3.76 -1.61 3.12
C LEU A 147 -3.04 -2.08 4.39
N ASP A 148 -2.95 -1.19 5.38
CA ASP A 148 -2.58 -1.55 6.75
C ASP A 148 -3.84 -1.45 7.62
N PHE A 149 -4.18 -2.54 8.27
CA PHE A 149 -5.34 -2.58 9.16
C PHE A 149 -4.97 -3.22 10.50
N LYS A 150 -5.67 -2.79 11.54
CA LYS A 150 -5.44 -3.29 12.90
C LYS A 150 -5.77 -4.77 13.00
N ARG A 151 -4.94 -5.52 13.73
CA ARG A 151 -5.20 -6.93 14.04
C ARG A 151 -6.46 -7.11 14.90
N SER A 152 -6.77 -6.10 15.74
CA SER A 152 -7.94 -6.08 16.62
C SER A 152 -8.56 -4.68 16.60
N ALA A 153 -9.90 -4.60 16.58
CA ALA A 153 -10.63 -3.33 16.59
C ALA A 153 -10.36 -2.48 17.84
N ASN A 154 -9.98 -3.11 18.95
CA ASN A 154 -9.70 -2.44 20.22
C ASN A 154 -8.23 -2.00 20.37
N THR A 155 -7.41 -2.22 19.36
CA THR A 155 -6.00 -1.85 19.42
C THR A 155 -5.82 -0.34 19.27
N HIS A 156 -5.10 0.27 20.20
CA HIS A 156 -4.64 1.65 20.09
C HIS A 156 -3.20 1.67 19.58
N ILE A 157 -2.98 2.38 18.48
CA ILE A 157 -1.66 2.49 17.86
C ILE A 157 -1.12 3.88 18.13
N ALA A 158 0.07 3.95 18.76
CA ALA A 158 0.83 5.19 18.88
C ALA A 158 1.65 5.38 17.59
N PHE A 159 1.36 6.44 16.85
CA PHE A 159 2.11 6.76 15.64
C PHE A 159 3.38 7.53 16.00
N PRO A 160 4.57 7.10 15.52
CA PRO A 160 5.81 7.82 15.76
C PRO A 160 5.76 9.26 15.21
N ASP A 161 6.24 10.22 15.98
CA ASP A 161 6.19 11.64 15.60
C ASP A 161 6.95 11.93 14.28
N HIS A 162 8.05 11.22 14.03
CA HIS A 162 8.83 11.38 12.80
C HIS A 162 8.09 10.91 11.54
N LEU A 163 7.04 10.08 11.69
CA LEU A 163 6.18 9.66 10.59
C LEU A 163 4.95 10.55 10.44
N ARG A 164 4.52 11.23 11.52
CA ARG A 164 3.36 12.13 11.49
C ARG A 164 3.60 13.35 10.62
N GLY A 165 4.77 14.00 10.74
CA GLY A 165 5.13 15.19 9.97
C GLY A 165 5.26 14.95 8.47
N VAL A 166 5.42 13.72 8.06
CA VAL A 166 5.53 13.32 6.66
C VAL A 166 4.17 13.26 5.98
N GLY A 167 3.09 13.08 6.74
CA GLY A 167 1.74 13.00 6.20
C GLY A 167 1.00 14.33 6.12
N GLU A 168 1.46 15.38 6.76
CA GLU A 168 0.74 16.66 6.86
C GLU A 168 0.76 17.47 5.56
N ASN A 169 1.69 17.19 4.65
CA ASN A 169 1.81 17.84 3.35
C ASN A 169 1.28 16.99 2.17
N LEU A 170 0.59 15.91 2.46
CA LEU A 170 0.01 15.03 1.43
C LEU A 170 -1.45 15.39 1.13
#